data_b316b6e96aaa41f5370e4cb88e029ce0
#
_entry.id   b316b6e96aaa41f5370e4cb88e029ce0
#
_cell.length_a   1.000
_cell.length_b   1.000
_cell.length_c   1.000
_cell.angle_alpha   90.00
_cell.angle_beta   90.00
_cell.angle_gamma   90.00
#
_symmetry.space_group_name_H-M   'P 1'
#
loop_
_entity.id
_entity.type
_entity.pdbx_description
1 polymer ?
#
loop_
_entity_poly.entity_id
_entity_poly.type
_entity_poly.pdbx_seq_one_letter_code
_entity_poly.pdbx_strand_id
1 'polypeptide(L)'
;MTQPVEITLLTQDDCGFCDHAKTVLDRLGTEYPLQITEIDLAGEDGQRLATTAGVLFAPGVLVDGEPFSFGRLSERKLRRALGKHVQERSRRS
;
A
#
# COMPACT_ATOMS: atom_id res chain seq x y z
N MET A 1 -21.20 -2.28 -7.92
CA MET A 1 -19.90 -2.94 -8.06
C MET A 1 -18.86 -2.24 -7.21
N THR A 2 -18.10 -3.00 -6.46
CA THR A 2 -17.08 -2.44 -5.60
C THR A 2 -15.78 -2.31 -6.39
N GLN A 3 -15.26 -1.10 -6.51
CA GLN A 3 -13.96 -0.90 -7.15
C GLN A 3 -12.85 -1.37 -6.20
N PRO A 4 -11.80 -1.99 -6.72
CA PRO A 4 -10.68 -2.37 -5.86
C PRO A 4 -9.97 -1.16 -5.32
N VAL A 5 -9.43 -1.30 -4.13
CA VAL A 5 -8.56 -0.29 -3.53
C VAL A 5 -7.19 -0.42 -4.18
N GLU A 6 -6.65 0.66 -4.70
CA GLU A 6 -5.33 0.64 -5.31
C GLU A 6 -4.25 0.75 -4.24
N ILE A 7 -3.40 -0.25 -4.17
CA ILE A 7 -2.26 -0.26 -3.25
C ILE A 7 -1.00 -0.12 -4.08
N THR A 8 -0.22 0.91 -3.80
CA THR A 8 1.11 1.06 -4.40
C THR A 8 2.14 0.66 -3.35
N LEU A 9 2.94 -0.34 -3.67
CA LEU A 9 3.98 -0.84 -2.79
C LEU A 9 5.34 -0.48 -3.37
N LEU A 10 6.05 0.41 -2.69
CA LEU A 10 7.41 0.79 -3.08
C LEU A 10 8.37 -0.18 -2.42
N THR A 11 9.12 -0.92 -3.25
CA THR A 11 9.99 -1.99 -2.80
C THR A 11 11.44 -1.71 -3.16
N GLN A 12 12.35 -2.50 -2.60
CA GLN A 12 13.75 -2.50 -3.00
C GLN A 12 14.28 -3.92 -2.87
N ASP A 13 15.44 -4.17 -3.48
CA ASP A 13 16.08 -5.49 -3.41
C ASP A 13 16.54 -5.79 -1.99
N ASP A 14 16.58 -7.08 -1.65
CA ASP A 14 17.07 -7.56 -0.34
C ASP A 14 16.36 -6.90 0.85
N CYS A 15 15.05 -6.75 0.74
CA CYS A 15 14.26 -6.08 1.76
C CYS A 15 13.32 -7.08 2.44
N GLY A 16 13.67 -7.51 3.66
CA GLY A 16 12.84 -8.44 4.41
C GLY A 16 11.49 -7.85 4.78
N PHE A 17 11.43 -6.56 5.08
CA PHE A 17 10.16 -5.88 5.37
C PHE A 17 9.28 -5.75 4.14
N CYS A 18 9.87 -5.72 2.94
CA CYS A 18 9.10 -5.73 1.70
C CYS A 18 8.41 -7.08 1.50
N ASP A 19 9.12 -8.17 1.79
CA ASP A 19 8.54 -9.51 1.73
C ASP A 19 7.41 -9.66 2.74
N HIS A 20 7.60 -9.13 3.94
CA HIS A 20 6.57 -9.10 4.97
C HIS A 20 5.34 -8.31 4.49
N ALA A 21 5.56 -7.15 3.87
CA ALA A 21 4.48 -6.32 3.35
C ALA A 21 3.67 -7.06 2.28
N LYS A 22 4.35 -7.78 1.39
CA LYS A 22 3.67 -8.58 0.36
C LYS A 22 2.78 -9.65 0.99
N THR A 23 3.27 -10.32 2.03
CA THR A 23 2.49 -11.33 2.75
C THR A 23 1.26 -10.71 3.41
N VAL A 24 1.41 -9.55 4.04
CA VAL A 24 0.31 -8.83 4.66
C VAL A 24 -0.75 -8.46 3.60
N LEU A 25 -0.30 -7.94 2.46
CA LEU A 25 -1.20 -7.54 1.39
C LEU A 25 -1.93 -8.74 0.78
N ASP A 26 -1.25 -9.89 0.66
CA ASP A 26 -1.88 -11.11 0.18
C ASP A 26 -3.01 -11.54 1.11
N ARG A 27 -2.79 -11.49 2.43
CA ARG A 27 -3.82 -11.83 3.39
C ARG A 27 -4.99 -10.85 3.34
N LEU A 28 -4.71 -9.57 3.31
CA LEU A 28 -5.76 -8.55 3.26
C LEU A 28 -6.53 -8.59 1.94
N GLY A 29 -5.89 -9.04 0.87
CA GLY A 29 -6.54 -9.22 -0.41
C GLY A 29 -7.62 -10.30 -0.40
N THR A 30 -7.63 -11.19 0.59
CA THR A 30 -8.72 -12.16 0.75
C THR A 30 -9.93 -11.55 1.45
N GLU A 31 -9.76 -10.43 2.15
CA GLU A 31 -10.82 -9.75 2.89
C GLU A 31 -11.36 -8.52 2.14
N TYR A 32 -10.52 -7.87 1.36
CA TYR A 32 -10.85 -6.65 0.63
C TYR A 32 -10.39 -6.76 -0.82
N PRO A 33 -11.12 -6.16 -1.77
CA PRO A 33 -10.67 -6.14 -3.15
C PRO A 33 -9.51 -5.17 -3.29
N LEU A 34 -8.31 -5.69 -3.50
CA LEU A 34 -7.10 -4.89 -3.65
C LEU A 34 -6.50 -5.05 -5.03
N GLN A 35 -6.02 -3.96 -5.59
CA GLN A 35 -5.20 -4.00 -6.80
C GLN A 35 -3.82 -3.50 -6.40
N ILE A 36 -2.83 -4.38 -6.43
CA ILE A 36 -1.50 -4.09 -5.92
C ILE A 36 -0.54 -3.85 -7.08
N THR A 37 0.15 -2.72 -7.03
CA THR A 37 1.19 -2.38 -7.98
C THR A 37 2.50 -2.23 -7.21
N GLU A 38 3.51 -3.01 -7.59
CA GLU A 38 4.84 -2.91 -6.99
C GLU A 38 5.71 -2.02 -7.87
N ILE A 39 6.36 -1.06 -7.23
CA ILE A 39 7.25 -0.12 -7.93
C ILE A 39 8.59 -0.12 -7.22
N ASP A 40 9.67 -0.29 -7.98
CA ASP A 40 11.02 -0.28 -7.44
C ASP A 40 11.38 1.13 -6.97
N LEU A 41 11.72 1.26 -5.71
CA LEU A 41 12.09 2.54 -5.11
C LEU A 41 13.34 3.14 -5.76
N ALA A 42 14.22 2.31 -6.30
CA ALA A 42 15.42 2.78 -6.99
C ALA A 42 15.14 3.33 -8.37
N GLY A 43 13.99 3.02 -8.96
CA GLY A 43 13.61 3.51 -10.28
C GLY A 43 13.15 4.95 -10.24
N GLU A 44 13.05 5.55 -11.41
CA GLU A 44 12.68 6.96 -11.55
C GLU A 44 11.29 7.26 -10.99
N ASP A 45 10.31 6.43 -11.34
CA ASP A 45 8.94 6.58 -10.85
C ASP A 45 8.86 6.36 -9.34
N GLY A 46 9.60 5.36 -8.84
CA GLY A 46 9.66 5.09 -7.41
C GLY A 46 10.24 6.25 -6.62
N GLN A 47 11.29 6.87 -7.12
CA GLN A 47 11.91 8.03 -6.50
C GLN A 47 10.95 9.21 -6.46
N ARG A 48 10.23 9.45 -7.54
CA ARG A 48 9.25 10.53 -7.62
C ARG A 48 8.13 10.33 -6.63
N LEU A 49 7.58 9.12 -6.58
CA LEU A 49 6.49 8.80 -5.65
C LEU A 49 6.97 8.89 -4.21
N ALA A 50 8.15 8.38 -3.92
CA ALA A 50 8.70 8.41 -2.57
C ALA A 50 8.89 9.85 -2.09
N THR A 51 9.42 10.72 -2.95
CA THR A 51 9.63 12.13 -2.61
C THR A 51 8.30 12.82 -2.33
N THR A 52 7.30 12.61 -3.19
CA THR A 52 6.00 13.24 -3.06
C THR A 52 5.26 12.73 -1.81
N ALA A 53 5.37 11.45 -1.51
CA ALA A 53 4.67 10.82 -0.40
C ALA A 53 5.43 10.88 0.93
N GLY A 54 6.67 11.34 0.92
CA GLY A 54 7.48 11.40 2.14
C GLY A 54 7.99 10.04 2.58
N VAL A 55 8.13 9.09 1.66
CA VAL A 55 8.66 7.76 1.97
C VAL A 55 10.17 7.83 2.02
N LEU A 56 10.75 7.56 3.18
CA LEU A 56 12.18 7.66 3.40
C LEU A 56 12.92 6.35 3.10
N PHE A 57 12.25 5.21 3.25
CA PHE A 57 12.84 3.90 2.96
C PHE A 57 11.74 2.88 2.70
N ALA A 58 12.10 1.78 2.06
CA ALA A 58 11.16 0.73 1.71
C ALA A 58 10.83 -0.15 2.92
N PRO A 59 9.65 -0.79 2.95
CA PRO A 59 8.59 -0.63 1.97
C PRO A 59 7.79 0.64 2.19
N GLY A 60 7.36 1.29 1.11
CA GLY A 60 6.42 2.39 1.19
C GLY A 60 5.07 1.92 0.71
N VAL A 61 4.00 2.35 1.38
CA VAL A 61 2.64 1.93 1.02
C VAL A 61 1.78 3.16 0.80
N LEU A 62 1.13 3.20 -0.36
CA LEU A 62 0.15 4.22 -0.69
C LEU A 62 -1.20 3.54 -0.90
N VAL A 63 -2.25 4.14 -0.40
CA VAL A 63 -3.63 3.65 -0.54
C VAL A 63 -4.39 4.65 -1.40
N ASP A 64 -4.83 4.21 -2.58
CA ASP A 64 -5.49 5.08 -3.57
C ASP A 64 -4.69 6.36 -3.83
N GLY A 65 -3.37 6.21 -3.95
CA GLY A 65 -2.48 7.32 -4.25
C GLY A 65 -2.06 8.16 -3.05
N GLU A 66 -2.63 7.91 -1.88
CA GLU A 66 -2.29 8.67 -0.68
C GLU A 66 -1.29 7.92 0.20
N PRO A 67 -0.30 8.62 0.77
CA PRO A 67 0.67 7.96 1.63
C PRO A 67 0.00 7.33 2.84
N PHE A 68 0.32 6.08 3.10
CA PHE A 68 -0.17 5.37 4.27
C PHE A 68 0.96 5.16 5.29
N SER A 69 2.05 4.53 4.86
CA SER A 69 3.16 4.24 5.75
C SER A 69 4.44 3.97 4.98
N PHE A 70 5.56 3.99 5.69
CA PHE A 70 6.82 3.46 5.18
C PHE A 70 7.52 2.72 6.30
N GLY A 71 8.45 1.81 5.92
CA GLY A 71 9.05 0.89 6.87
C GLY A 71 8.14 -0.31 7.08
N ARG A 72 8.27 -0.98 8.21
CA ARG A 72 7.50 -2.18 8.51
C ARG A 72 6.00 -1.91 8.45
N LEU A 73 5.30 -2.65 7.60
CA LEU A 73 3.86 -2.48 7.42
C LEU A 73 3.10 -3.13 8.59
N SER A 74 2.20 -2.37 9.20
CA SER A 74 1.32 -2.89 10.23
C SER A 74 0.04 -3.41 9.59
N GLU A 75 -0.14 -4.72 9.63
CA GLU A 75 -1.35 -5.36 9.10
C GLU A 75 -2.60 -4.84 9.80
N ARG A 76 -2.52 -4.68 11.12
CA ARG A 76 -3.64 -4.21 11.93
C ARG A 76 -4.09 -2.80 11.54
N LYS A 77 -3.13 -1.90 11.36
CA LYS A 77 -3.42 -0.51 10.98
C LYS A 77 -3.99 -0.44 9.57
N LEU A 78 -3.42 -1.23 8.66
CA LEU A 78 -3.89 -1.24 7.28
C LEU A 78 -5.29 -1.84 7.18
N ARG A 79 -5.56 -2.92 7.91
CA ARG A 79 -6.91 -3.51 7.92
C ARG A 79 -7.94 -2.49 8.38
N ARG A 80 -7.62 -1.74 9.42
CA ARG A 80 -8.52 -0.69 9.93
C ARG A 80 -8.74 0.40 8.87
N ALA A 81 -7.68 0.82 8.23
CA ALA A 81 -7.76 1.85 7.19
C ALA A 81 -8.59 1.37 5.99
N LEU A 82 -8.41 0.13 5.58
CA LEU A 82 -9.16 -0.43 4.46
C LEU A 82 -10.65 -0.55 4.77
N GLY A 83 -10.99 -0.98 6.00
CA GLY A 83 -12.38 -1.06 6.40
C GLY A 83 -13.07 0.29 6.37
N LYS A 84 -12.39 1.31 6.87
CA LYS A 84 -12.88 2.68 6.88
C LYS A 84 -13.02 3.23 5.46
N HIS A 85 -12.04 2.96 4.62
CA HIS A 85 -12.02 3.43 3.23
C HIS A 85 -13.17 2.85 2.42
N VAL A 86 -13.42 1.57 2.57
CA VAL A 86 -14.55 0.89 1.89
C VAL A 86 -15.88 1.46 2.35
N GLN A 87 -16.04 1.73 3.65
CA GLN A 87 -17.26 2.33 4.19
C GLN A 87 -17.50 3.73 3.62
N GLU A 88 -16.46 4.54 3.52
CA GLU A 88 -16.57 5.89 2.96
C GLU A 88 -16.99 5.87 1.50
N ARG A 89 -16.43 4.93 0.71
CA ARG A 89 -16.81 4.75 -0.68
C ARG A 89 -18.29 4.38 -0.82
N SER A 90 -18.78 3.49 0.02
CA SER A 90 -20.17 3.06 0.01
C SER A 90 -21.12 4.21 0.30
N ARG A 91 -20.72 5.15 1.14
CA ARG A 91 -21.54 6.31 1.49
C ARG A 91 -21.63 7.34 0.36
N ARG A 92 -20.64 7.34 -0.53
CA ARG A 92 -20.58 8.33 -1.61
C ARG A 92 -21.32 7.91 -2.88
N SER A 93 -21.70 6.67 -2.95
CA SER A 93 -22.37 6.14 -4.14
C SER A 93 -23.88 6.31 -4.13
#